data_ba3270875d9c5b83d38839aed147bc00
#
_entry.id   ba3270875d9c5b83d38839aed147bc00
#
_cell.length_a   1.000
_cell.length_b   1.000
_cell.length_c   1.000
_cell.angle_alpha   90.00
_cell.angle_beta   90.00
_cell.angle_gamma   90.00
#
_symmetry.space_group_name_H-M   'P 1'
#
loop_
_entity.id
_entity.type
_entity.pdbx_description
1 polymer ?
#
loop_
_entity_poly.entity_id
_entity_poly.type
_entity_poly.pdbx_seq_one_letter_code
_entity_poly.pdbx_strand_id
1 'polypeptide(L)'
;MKQGLLPGLVGYRLRLAQQNVFRDFAASLPGLSPGRVGMLLLIEANPGVTQSRLAHAVNRDRSTMVGVLDQLEAKGLIERRRGADRRTNGLWLTRAGRARLARAKRAIAIHERRVTARLSSAERAQLLDLLARIAA
;
A
#
# COMPACT_ATOMS: atom_id res chain seq x y z
N MET A 1 -2.75 1.93 34.82
CA MET A 1 -2.54 3.37 34.56
C MET A 1 -3.83 3.97 34.01
N LYS A 2 -4.24 5.12 34.53
CA LYS A 2 -5.40 5.85 34.00
C LYS A 2 -5.02 6.52 32.68
N GLN A 3 -5.88 6.40 31.68
CA GLN A 3 -5.59 6.88 30.31
C GLN A 3 -6.26 8.24 29.97
N GLY A 4 -7.05 8.79 30.90
CA GLY A 4 -7.72 10.07 30.67
C GLY A 4 -8.63 10.06 29.45
N LEU A 5 -8.45 11.05 28.56
CA LEU A 5 -9.26 11.20 27.33
C LEU A 5 -8.88 10.22 26.23
N LEU A 6 -7.69 9.60 26.28
CA LEU A 6 -7.14 8.82 25.17
C LEU A 6 -8.11 7.78 24.59
N PRO A 7 -8.78 6.94 25.40
CA PRO A 7 -9.65 5.91 24.84
C PRO A 7 -10.83 6.41 24.01
N GLY A 8 -11.22 7.69 24.22
CA GLY A 8 -12.30 8.34 23.49
C GLY A 8 -11.86 9.08 22.23
N LEU A 9 -10.56 9.12 21.94
CA LEU A 9 -10.05 9.87 20.79
C LEU A 9 -9.90 8.96 19.57
N VAL A 10 -10.49 9.38 18.46
CA VAL A 10 -10.42 8.66 17.17
C VAL A 10 -8.97 8.47 16.73
N GLY A 11 -8.15 9.53 16.79
CA GLY A 11 -6.74 9.44 16.40
C GLY A 11 -5.93 8.44 17.23
N TYR A 12 -6.22 8.35 18.52
CA TYR A 12 -5.58 7.37 19.41
C TYR A 12 -5.96 5.93 19.01
N ARG A 13 -7.25 5.69 18.78
CA ARG A 13 -7.73 4.37 18.35
C ARG A 13 -7.18 3.97 16.99
N LEU A 14 -7.16 4.90 16.05
CA LEU A 14 -6.55 4.67 14.73
C LEU A 14 -5.08 4.30 14.84
N ARG A 15 -4.32 5.02 15.68
CA ARG A 15 -2.90 4.73 15.87
C ARG A 15 -2.67 3.32 16.40
N LEU A 16 -3.43 2.90 17.42
CA LEU A 16 -3.30 1.55 17.98
C LEU A 16 -3.69 0.47 16.98
N ALA A 17 -4.78 0.68 16.25
CA ALA A 17 -5.21 -0.23 15.19
C ALA A 17 -4.15 -0.33 14.09
N GLN A 18 -3.60 0.78 13.64
CA GLN A 18 -2.56 0.83 12.61
C GLN A 18 -1.28 0.10 13.06
N GLN A 19 -0.86 0.27 14.30
CA GLN A 19 0.30 -0.44 14.84
C GLN A 19 0.10 -1.96 14.77
N ASN A 20 -1.09 -2.44 15.14
CA ASN A 20 -1.40 -3.87 15.07
C ASN A 20 -1.46 -4.37 13.62
N VAL A 21 -2.12 -3.63 12.74
CA VAL A 21 -2.23 -3.97 11.31
C VAL A 21 -0.85 -4.01 10.67
N PHE A 22 0.01 -3.04 10.92
CA PHE A 22 1.36 -2.99 10.34
C PHE A 22 2.25 -4.10 10.88
N ARG A 23 2.13 -4.46 12.15
CA ARG A 23 2.89 -5.58 12.72
C ARG A 23 2.52 -6.90 12.05
N ASP A 24 1.23 -7.16 11.89
CA ASP A 24 0.76 -8.38 11.20
C ASP A 24 1.16 -8.37 9.73
N PHE A 25 1.07 -7.23 9.06
CA PHE A 25 1.49 -7.08 7.67
C PHE A 25 2.97 -7.42 7.49
N ALA A 26 3.83 -6.88 8.35
CA ALA A 26 5.28 -7.15 8.30
C ALA A 26 5.59 -8.64 8.48
N ALA A 27 4.86 -9.33 9.36
CA ALA A 27 5.00 -10.76 9.56
C ALA A 27 4.47 -11.58 8.38
N SER A 28 3.42 -11.09 7.71
CA SER A 28 2.77 -11.77 6.58
C SER A 28 3.51 -11.59 5.26
N LEU A 29 4.18 -10.45 5.08
CA LEU A 29 4.89 -10.08 3.84
C LEU A 29 6.34 -9.62 4.14
N PRO A 30 7.24 -10.54 4.52
CA PRO A 30 8.63 -10.17 4.74
C PRO A 30 9.24 -9.57 3.47
N GLY A 31 9.93 -8.45 3.62
CA GLY A 31 10.62 -7.79 2.52
C GLY A 31 9.78 -6.86 1.66
N LEU A 32 8.47 -6.76 1.91
CA LEU A 32 7.59 -5.79 1.23
C LEU A 32 6.81 -4.98 2.25
N SER A 33 7.04 -3.67 2.29
CA SER A 33 6.25 -2.74 3.11
C SER A 33 4.87 -2.48 2.49
N PRO A 34 3.88 -2.03 3.28
CA PRO A 34 2.58 -1.63 2.74
C PRO A 34 2.69 -0.61 1.61
N GLY A 35 3.60 0.37 1.73
CA GLY A 35 3.82 1.38 0.70
C GLY A 35 4.33 0.80 -0.61
N ARG A 36 5.27 -0.14 -0.55
CA ARG A 36 5.79 -0.81 -1.76
C ARG A 36 4.74 -1.67 -2.42
N VAL A 37 3.98 -2.42 -1.65
CA VAL A 37 2.86 -3.22 -2.17
C VAL A 37 1.83 -2.31 -2.83
N GLY A 38 1.48 -1.19 -2.20
CA GLY A 38 0.57 -0.20 -2.76
C GLY A 38 1.03 0.31 -4.11
N MET A 39 2.33 0.60 -4.27
CA MET A 39 2.89 1.01 -5.56
C MET A 39 2.80 -0.07 -6.61
N LEU A 40 3.13 -1.31 -6.27
CA LEU A 40 3.02 -2.43 -7.21
C LEU A 40 1.57 -2.64 -7.66
N LEU A 41 0.61 -2.54 -6.75
CA LEU A 41 -0.82 -2.64 -7.07
C LEU A 41 -1.27 -1.53 -8.02
N LEU A 42 -0.82 -0.28 -7.79
CA LEU A 42 -1.16 0.85 -8.65
C LEU A 42 -0.54 0.72 -10.05
N ILE A 43 0.70 0.23 -10.13
CA ILE A 43 1.37 0.01 -11.41
C ILE A 43 0.69 -1.14 -12.17
N GLU A 44 0.28 -2.21 -11.49
CA GLU A 44 -0.46 -3.30 -12.10
C GLU A 44 -1.79 -2.82 -12.70
N ALA A 45 -2.51 -1.99 -11.94
CA ALA A 45 -3.80 -1.46 -12.38
C ALA A 45 -3.68 -0.40 -13.48
N ASN A 46 -2.52 0.25 -13.60
CA ASN A 46 -2.26 1.35 -14.53
C ASN A 46 -0.94 1.15 -15.27
N PRO A 47 -0.82 0.14 -16.16
CA PRO A 47 0.42 -0.10 -16.89
C PRO A 47 0.84 1.14 -17.67
N GLY A 48 2.10 1.53 -17.57
CA GLY A 48 2.61 2.73 -18.21
C GLY A 48 2.40 4.02 -17.43
N VAL A 49 1.89 3.94 -16.21
CA VAL A 49 1.71 5.14 -15.36
C VAL A 49 3.04 5.87 -15.16
N THR A 50 3.01 7.20 -15.23
CA THR A 50 4.19 8.03 -15.00
C THR A 50 4.51 8.16 -13.51
N GLN A 51 5.78 8.43 -13.18
CA GLN A 51 6.17 8.69 -11.79
C GLN A 51 5.38 9.85 -11.17
N SER A 52 5.15 10.91 -11.95
CA SER A 52 4.39 12.07 -11.48
C SER A 52 2.95 11.73 -11.10
N ARG A 53 2.26 10.95 -11.94
CA ARG A 53 0.89 10.51 -11.65
C ARG A 53 0.84 9.58 -10.44
N LEU A 54 1.82 8.69 -10.33
CA LEU A 54 1.90 7.77 -9.20
C LEU A 54 2.15 8.53 -7.89
N ALA A 55 3.09 9.48 -7.89
CA ALA A 55 3.38 10.32 -6.73
C ALA A 55 2.14 11.09 -6.26
N HIS A 56 1.37 11.66 -7.22
CA HIS A 56 0.13 12.36 -6.92
C HIS A 56 -0.92 11.42 -6.31
N ALA A 57 -1.08 10.22 -6.86
CA ALA A 57 -2.07 9.25 -6.37
C ALA A 57 -1.80 8.80 -4.93
N VAL A 58 -0.53 8.67 -4.53
CA VAL A 58 -0.16 8.26 -3.16
C VAL A 58 0.13 9.43 -2.24
N ASN A 59 -0.04 10.66 -2.71
CA ASN A 59 0.20 11.89 -1.95
C ASN A 59 1.59 11.93 -1.30
N ARG A 60 2.62 11.60 -2.08
CA ARG A 60 4.03 11.62 -1.65
C ARG A 60 4.84 12.59 -2.49
N ASP A 61 5.93 13.11 -1.89
CA ASP A 61 6.87 13.94 -2.64
C ASP A 61 7.65 13.10 -3.68
N ARG A 62 8.16 13.80 -4.71
CA ARG A 62 8.86 13.15 -5.83
C ARG A 62 10.15 12.45 -5.39
N SER A 63 10.90 13.03 -4.45
CA SER A 63 12.19 12.49 -4.03
C SER A 63 12.02 11.15 -3.29
N THR A 64 11.05 11.05 -2.38
CA THR A 64 10.72 9.81 -1.68
C THR A 64 10.24 8.75 -2.68
N MET A 65 9.40 9.14 -3.64
CA MET A 65 8.89 8.27 -4.69
C MET A 65 10.01 7.69 -5.53
N VAL A 66 10.94 8.53 -6.01
CA VAL A 66 12.08 8.09 -6.82
C VAL A 66 12.90 7.04 -6.10
N GLY A 67 13.19 7.26 -4.82
CA GLY A 67 13.97 6.31 -4.01
C GLY A 67 13.30 4.95 -3.91
N VAL A 68 11.99 4.90 -3.68
CA VAL A 68 11.25 3.64 -3.59
C VAL A 68 11.19 2.94 -4.96
N LEU A 69 10.93 3.69 -6.03
CA LEU A 69 10.89 3.13 -7.39
C LEU A 69 12.26 2.60 -7.82
N ASP A 70 13.34 3.28 -7.47
CA ASP A 70 14.71 2.83 -7.73
C ASP A 70 14.97 1.48 -7.04
N GLN A 71 14.52 1.32 -5.80
CA GLN A 71 14.66 0.06 -5.07
C GLN A 71 13.85 -1.07 -5.71
N LEU A 72 12.63 -0.80 -6.15
CA LEU A 72 11.79 -1.79 -6.83
C LEU A 72 12.39 -2.20 -8.18
N GLU A 73 12.95 -1.25 -8.92
CA GLU A 73 13.64 -1.52 -10.18
C GLU A 73 14.91 -2.34 -9.95
N ALA A 74 15.70 -1.98 -8.93
CA ALA A 74 16.92 -2.72 -8.58
C ALA A 74 16.63 -4.18 -8.18
N LYS A 75 15.46 -4.44 -7.59
CA LYS A 75 15.00 -5.80 -7.28
C LYS A 75 14.40 -6.52 -8.49
N GLY A 76 14.33 -5.87 -9.65
CA GLY A 76 13.78 -6.46 -10.88
C GLY A 76 12.26 -6.61 -10.87
N LEU A 77 11.53 -5.87 -10.03
CA LEU A 77 10.07 -5.98 -9.92
C LEU A 77 9.32 -5.04 -10.84
N ILE A 78 9.93 -3.92 -11.18
CA ILE A 78 9.39 -2.95 -12.14
C ILE A 78 10.44 -2.59 -13.17
N GLU A 79 9.99 -2.04 -14.29
CA GLU A 79 10.85 -1.45 -15.30
C GLU A 79 10.31 -0.11 -15.76
N ARG A 80 11.21 0.80 -16.07
CA ARG A 80 10.89 2.08 -16.70
C ARG A 80 11.07 1.94 -18.19
N ARG A 81 10.06 2.33 -18.97
CA ARG A 81 10.13 2.42 -20.42
C ARG A 81 9.77 3.83 -20.85
N ARG A 82 10.42 4.30 -21.92
CA ARG A 82 10.03 5.57 -22.52
C ARG A 82 8.60 5.47 -23.04
N GLY A 83 7.76 6.45 -22.63
CA GLY A 83 6.43 6.61 -23.19
C GLY A 83 6.46 7.20 -24.60
N ALA A 84 5.27 7.45 -25.16
CA ALA A 84 5.12 8.12 -26.46
C ALA A 84 5.78 9.50 -26.47
N ASP A 85 5.80 10.19 -25.34
CA ASP A 85 6.58 11.40 -25.11
C ASP A 85 7.95 11.01 -24.54
N ARG A 86 9.05 11.35 -25.27
CA ARG A 86 10.43 11.05 -24.86
C ARG A 86 10.84 11.65 -23.50
N ARG A 87 10.05 12.57 -22.96
CA ARG A 87 10.31 13.26 -21.69
C ARG A 87 9.76 12.51 -20.48
N THR A 88 8.87 11.55 -20.68
CA THR A 88 8.22 10.81 -19.60
C THR A 88 8.50 9.34 -19.70
N ASN A 89 8.86 8.75 -18.56
CA ASN A 89 9.00 7.31 -18.42
C ASN A 89 7.73 6.73 -17.82
N GLY A 90 7.19 5.71 -18.49
CA GLY A 90 6.14 4.91 -17.94
C GLY A 90 6.70 3.77 -17.08
N LEU A 91 5.90 3.29 -16.14
CA LEU A 91 6.24 2.22 -15.22
C LEU A 91 5.41 0.97 -15.54
N TRP A 92 6.08 -0.18 -15.55
CA TRP A 92 5.45 -1.49 -15.77
C TRP A 92 5.97 -2.50 -14.76
N LEU A 93 5.15 -3.44 -14.37
CA LEU A 93 5.64 -4.62 -13.67
C LEU A 93 6.43 -5.50 -14.65
N THR A 94 7.52 -6.07 -14.14
CA THR A 94 8.21 -7.14 -14.83
C THR A 94 7.46 -8.46 -14.62
N ARG A 95 7.88 -9.54 -15.33
CA ARG A 95 7.36 -10.88 -15.04
C ARG A 95 7.59 -11.27 -13.58
N ALA A 96 8.79 -11.00 -13.05
CA ALA A 96 9.12 -11.23 -11.64
C ALA A 96 8.25 -10.39 -10.70
N GLY A 97 7.98 -9.13 -11.06
CA GLY A 97 7.09 -8.24 -10.31
C GLY A 97 5.66 -8.77 -10.24
N ARG A 98 5.12 -9.24 -11.36
CA ARG A 98 3.78 -9.87 -11.39
C ARG A 98 3.71 -11.12 -10.53
N ALA A 99 4.71 -11.98 -10.59
CA ALA A 99 4.78 -13.19 -9.78
C ALA A 99 4.88 -12.86 -8.28
N ARG A 100 5.71 -11.88 -7.94
CA ARG A 100 5.88 -11.44 -6.54
C ARG A 100 4.59 -10.82 -6.01
N LEU A 101 3.90 -10.00 -6.81
CA LEU A 101 2.64 -9.37 -6.43
C LEU A 101 1.51 -10.41 -6.28
N ALA A 102 1.46 -11.43 -7.13
CA ALA A 102 0.49 -12.52 -7.00
C ALA A 102 0.63 -13.24 -5.66
N ARG A 103 1.88 -13.52 -5.23
CA ARG A 103 2.13 -14.08 -3.90
C ARG A 103 1.72 -13.13 -2.77
N ALA A 104 2.05 -11.85 -2.93
CA ALA A 104 1.68 -10.82 -1.97
C ALA A 104 0.16 -10.71 -1.81
N LYS A 105 -0.59 -10.76 -2.90
CA LYS A 105 -2.07 -10.73 -2.85
C LYS A 105 -2.66 -11.86 -2.02
N ARG A 106 -2.10 -13.07 -2.14
CA ARG A 106 -2.55 -14.21 -1.32
C ARG A 106 -2.26 -14.00 0.16
N ALA A 107 -1.05 -13.52 0.47
CA ALA A 107 -0.67 -13.19 1.84
C ALA A 107 -1.52 -12.04 2.42
N ILE A 108 -1.82 -11.03 1.62
CA ILE A 108 -2.68 -9.91 2.01
C ILE A 108 -4.10 -10.40 2.34
N ALA A 109 -4.66 -11.30 1.54
CA ALA A 109 -5.99 -11.83 1.80
C ALA A 109 -6.07 -12.54 3.16
N ILE A 110 -5.03 -13.29 3.53
CA ILE A 110 -4.93 -13.95 4.83
C ILE A 110 -4.75 -12.92 5.95
N HIS A 111 -3.86 -11.95 5.74
CA HIS A 111 -3.62 -10.85 6.66
C HIS A 111 -4.90 -10.05 6.95
N GLU A 112 -5.64 -9.65 5.90
CA GLU A 112 -6.88 -8.91 6.03
C GLU A 112 -7.93 -9.67 6.85
N ARG A 113 -8.09 -10.97 6.62
CA ARG A 113 -8.98 -11.79 7.44
C ARG A 113 -8.56 -11.85 8.89
N ARG A 114 -7.25 -11.92 9.15
CA ARG A 114 -6.72 -12.01 10.51
C ARG A 114 -6.93 -10.73 11.30
N VAL A 115 -6.61 -9.59 10.72
CA VAL A 115 -6.73 -8.28 11.41
C VAL A 115 -8.17 -7.85 11.59
N THR A 116 -9.10 -8.38 10.79
CA THR A 116 -10.55 -8.09 10.89
C THR A 116 -11.35 -9.25 11.45
N ALA A 117 -10.70 -10.23 12.09
CA ALA A 117 -11.36 -11.45 12.54
C ALA A 117 -12.50 -11.23 13.54
N ARG A 118 -12.45 -10.11 14.28
CA ARG A 118 -13.49 -9.75 15.26
C ARG A 118 -14.65 -8.96 14.67
N LEU A 119 -14.61 -8.70 13.35
CA LEU A 119 -15.65 -7.96 12.65
C LEU A 119 -16.44 -8.91 11.76
N SER A 120 -17.74 -8.67 11.65
CA SER A 120 -18.55 -9.30 10.62
C SER A 120 -18.22 -8.69 9.25
N SER A 121 -18.65 -9.34 8.16
CA SER A 121 -18.48 -8.80 6.82
C SER A 121 -19.14 -7.42 6.66
N ALA A 122 -20.32 -7.23 7.25
CA ALA A 122 -21.02 -5.95 7.24
C ALA A 122 -20.27 -4.87 8.02
N GLU A 123 -19.73 -5.23 9.19
CA GLU A 123 -18.92 -4.31 10.00
C GLU A 123 -17.62 -3.95 9.31
N ARG A 124 -16.97 -4.90 8.62
CA ARG A 124 -15.77 -4.61 7.84
C ARG A 124 -16.06 -3.61 6.71
N ALA A 125 -17.15 -3.82 5.98
CA ALA A 125 -17.56 -2.89 4.92
C ALA A 125 -17.85 -1.50 5.48
N GLN A 126 -18.52 -1.41 6.61
CA GLN A 126 -18.79 -0.16 7.32
C GLN A 126 -17.50 0.53 7.77
N LEU A 127 -16.53 -0.22 8.31
CA LEU A 127 -15.24 0.32 8.71
C LEU A 127 -14.50 0.94 7.52
N LEU A 128 -14.47 0.26 6.37
CA LEU A 128 -13.84 0.79 5.16
C LEU A 128 -14.48 2.10 4.71
N ASP A 129 -15.82 2.18 4.73
CA ASP A 129 -16.54 3.39 4.38
C ASP A 129 -16.24 4.54 5.36
N LEU A 130 -16.28 4.26 6.66
CA LEU A 130 -16.01 5.25 7.70
C LEU A 130 -14.57 5.78 7.63
N LEU A 131 -13.60 4.89 7.43
CA LEU A 131 -12.20 5.30 7.26
C LEU A 131 -12.00 6.16 6.01
N ALA A 132 -12.66 5.82 4.91
CA ALA A 132 -12.60 6.62 3.69
C ALA A 132 -13.14 8.03 3.91
N ARG A 133 -14.23 8.17 4.68
CA ARG A 133 -14.80 9.48 5.02
C ARG A 133 -13.88 10.33 5.89
N ILE A 134 -13.14 9.71 6.82
CA ILE A 134 -12.16 10.41 7.65
C ILE A 134 -10.96 10.87 6.82
N ALA A 135 -10.54 10.06 5.84
CA ALA A 135 -9.39 10.33 4.99
C ALA A 135 -9.65 11.35 3.87
N ALA A 136 -10.91 11.69 3.64
CA ALA A 136 -11.30 12.62 2.57
C ALA A 136 -10.91 14.08 2.87
#